data_4279278e6bcc6ee93e98473006b216d7
#
_entry.id   4279278e6bcc6ee93e98473006b216d7
#
_cell.length_a   1.000
_cell.length_b   1.000
_cell.length_c   1.000
_cell.angle_alpha   90.00
_cell.angle_beta   90.00
_cell.angle_gamma   90.00
#
_symmetry.space_group_name_H-M   'P 1'
#
loop_
_entity.id
_entity.type
_entity.pdbx_description
1 polymer ?
#
loop_
_entity_poly.entity_id
_entity_poly.type
_entity_poly.pdbx_seq_one_letter_code
_entity_poly.pdbx_strand_id
1 'polypeptide(L)'
;MNSEGASGAEASGDRPEGPSSLRVYFDADVLFAGATSPSEHSASQVLLTLSEITLVEGRSSELAVTECRRNLAAKLPSATGDFERLVGRALSVVDAPNREALLPHVDRADWTDLPHLVSALEQDCSYLATYNVGDYEPGHPEVNVLRPGALVRRAREQLSSL
;
A
#
# COMPACT_ATOMS: atom_id res chain seq x y z
N MET A 1 -21.06 18.70 24.04
CA MET A 1 -20.73 18.28 23.37
C MET A 1 -20.25 17.82 22.96
N ASN A 2 -20.37 17.71 22.93
CA ASN A 2 -19.86 17.13 22.07
C ASN A 2 -19.40 16.52 21.75
N SER A 3 -19.74 16.64 21.85
CA SER A 3 -19.26 15.94 21.18
C SER A 3 -18.78 15.51 20.76
N GLU A 4 -18.98 15.76 20.69
CA GLU A 4 -18.45 15.28 19.87
C GLU A 4 -17.77 14.76 19.57
N GLY A 5 -18.01 14.88 19.99
CA GLY A 5 -17.44 14.32 19.31
C GLY A 5 -16.88 13.67 19.33
N ALA A 6 -17.15 13.66 19.40
CA ALA A 6 -16.64 13.01 19.03
C ALA A 6 -16.36 12.30 18.75
N SER A 7 -16.62 12.32 18.53
CA SER A 7 -16.27 11.68 17.87
C SER A 7 -15.72 11.16 17.39
N GLY A 8 -15.96 11.24 17.25
CA GLY A 8 -15.43 10.72 16.47
C GLY A 8 -14.59 10.37 16.56
N ALA A 9 -14.56 10.68 16.62
CA ALA A 9 -13.60 10.37 16.38
C ALA A 9 -13.28 9.53 16.79
N GLU A 10 -13.56 9.35 17.08
CA GLU A 10 -13.16 8.58 17.17
C GLU A 10 -12.98 7.73 16.67
N ALA A 11 -13.54 7.81 16.45
CA ALA A 11 -13.33 6.78 15.72
C ALA A 11 -12.12 6.52 15.31
N SER A 12 -11.80 7.06 14.98
CA SER A 12 -10.42 6.97 14.75
C SER A 12 -9.72 6.59 15.97
N GLY A 13 -10.35 6.71 17.05
CA GLY A 13 -9.71 6.43 18.30
C GLY A 13 -9.37 5.00 18.53
N ASP A 14 -9.86 4.09 17.71
CA ASP A 14 -9.54 2.70 17.85
C ASP A 14 -8.21 2.33 17.24
N ARG A 15 -7.56 3.27 16.56
CA ARG A 15 -6.25 3.05 15.99
C ARG A 15 -5.16 3.46 16.95
N PRO A 16 -4.07 2.67 17.06
CA PRO A 16 -2.96 3.12 17.89
C PRO A 16 -2.40 4.44 17.39
N GLU A 17 -2.05 5.28 18.30
CA GLU A 17 -1.40 6.52 17.98
C GLU A 17 0.09 6.31 17.98
N GLY A 18 0.79 7.10 17.21
CA GLY A 18 2.22 7.14 17.28
C GLY A 18 2.92 6.70 16.05
N PRO A 19 4.25 6.64 16.13
CA PRO A 19 5.08 6.49 14.96
C PRO A 19 5.02 5.10 14.35
N SER A 20 4.49 4.10 15.04
CA SER A 20 4.40 2.76 14.51
C SER A 20 3.23 2.59 13.54
N SER A 21 2.41 3.63 13.39
CA SER A 21 1.18 3.52 12.61
C SER A 21 1.41 3.97 11.17
N LEU A 22 2.15 3.19 10.40
CA LEU A 22 2.40 3.44 8.99
C LEU A 22 1.39 2.70 8.15
N ARG A 23 0.60 3.42 7.36
CA ARG A 23 -0.33 2.79 6.42
C ARG A 23 0.19 2.98 5.01
N VAL A 24 0.43 1.88 4.33
CA VAL A 24 1.09 1.83 3.03
C VAL A 24 0.23 1.09 2.03
N TYR A 25 -0.02 1.72 0.88
CA TYR A 25 -0.65 1.07 -0.26
C TYR A 25 0.43 0.40 -1.09
N PHE A 26 0.24 -0.85 -1.47
CA PHE A 26 1.20 -1.62 -2.26
C PHE A 26 0.73 -1.71 -3.70
N ASP A 27 1.53 -1.14 -4.61
CA ASP A 27 1.29 -1.27 -6.04
C ASP A 27 1.61 -2.70 -6.50
N ALA A 28 1.08 -3.08 -7.65
CA ALA A 28 1.24 -4.43 -8.18
C ALA A 28 2.69 -4.82 -8.38
N ASP A 29 3.55 -3.90 -8.82
CA ASP A 29 4.96 -4.20 -9.06
C ASP A 29 5.69 -4.55 -7.76
N VAL A 30 5.32 -3.94 -6.65
CA VAL A 30 5.91 -4.24 -5.35
C VAL A 30 5.42 -5.61 -4.85
N LEU A 31 4.15 -5.90 -5.05
CA LEU A 31 3.59 -7.20 -4.71
C LEU A 31 4.28 -8.30 -5.49
N PHE A 32 4.46 -8.07 -6.78
CA PHE A 32 5.14 -9.04 -7.66
C PHE A 32 6.58 -9.26 -7.22
N ALA A 33 7.31 -8.17 -6.95
CA ALA A 33 8.70 -8.27 -6.51
C ALA A 33 8.81 -9.02 -5.19
N GLY A 34 7.89 -8.77 -4.27
CA GLY A 34 7.90 -9.46 -2.98
C GLY A 34 7.60 -10.94 -3.11
N ALA A 35 6.70 -11.30 -4.02
CA ALA A 35 6.30 -12.69 -4.22
C ALA A 35 7.36 -13.50 -4.98
N THR A 36 8.16 -12.84 -5.82
CA THR A 36 9.11 -13.54 -6.68
C THR A 36 10.56 -13.41 -6.26
N SER A 37 10.84 -12.59 -5.24
CA SER A 37 12.21 -12.34 -4.82
C SER A 37 12.84 -13.62 -4.27
N PRO A 38 14.06 -13.96 -4.73
CA PRO A 38 14.78 -15.10 -4.15
C PRO A 38 15.41 -14.77 -2.80
N SER A 39 15.38 -13.52 -2.40
CA SER A 39 16.01 -13.07 -1.15
C SER A 39 14.96 -12.48 -0.22
N GLU A 40 14.91 -12.99 1.00
CA GLU A 40 14.04 -12.43 2.03
C GLU A 40 14.53 -11.06 2.52
N HIS A 41 15.65 -10.59 2.00
CA HIS A 41 16.20 -9.29 2.36
C HIS A 41 15.85 -8.20 1.35
N SER A 42 15.10 -8.52 0.29
CA SER A 42 14.68 -7.49 -0.65
C SER A 42 13.74 -6.51 0.05
N ALA A 43 13.76 -5.26 -0.38
CA ALA A 43 12.94 -4.23 0.27
C ALA A 43 11.45 -4.56 0.19
N SER A 44 10.98 -5.08 -0.95
CA SER A 44 9.58 -5.48 -1.09
C SER A 44 9.22 -6.58 -0.12
N GLN A 45 10.07 -7.57 0.03
CA GLN A 45 9.84 -8.68 0.95
C GLN A 45 9.81 -8.17 2.38
N VAL A 46 10.75 -7.29 2.74
CA VAL A 46 10.81 -6.72 4.09
C VAL A 46 9.53 -5.95 4.39
N LEU A 47 9.07 -5.11 3.47
CA LEU A 47 7.84 -4.36 3.70
C LEU A 47 6.64 -5.28 3.91
N LEU A 48 6.53 -6.33 3.12
CA LEU A 48 5.44 -7.27 3.26
C LEU A 48 5.51 -8.02 4.59
N THR A 49 6.72 -8.34 5.03
CA THR A 49 6.91 -8.96 6.35
C THR A 49 6.48 -8.01 7.46
N LEU A 50 6.87 -6.73 7.36
CA LEU A 50 6.45 -5.74 8.35
C LEU A 50 4.93 -5.60 8.39
N SER A 51 4.28 -5.72 7.24
CA SER A 51 2.84 -5.68 7.16
C SER A 51 2.21 -6.93 7.79
N GLU A 52 2.80 -8.09 7.55
CA GLU A 52 2.31 -9.34 8.12
C GLU A 52 2.35 -9.33 9.64
N ILE A 53 3.39 -8.75 10.22
CA ILE A 53 3.53 -8.67 11.67
C ILE A 53 2.95 -7.38 12.25
N THR A 54 2.21 -6.64 11.45
CA THR A 54 1.43 -5.46 11.83
C THR A 54 2.23 -4.24 12.29
N LEU A 55 3.50 -4.17 11.95
CA LEU A 55 4.29 -2.95 12.17
C LEU A 55 4.02 -1.91 11.08
N VAL A 56 3.48 -2.37 9.95
CA VAL A 56 2.99 -1.54 8.86
C VAL A 56 1.56 -2.00 8.59
N GLU A 57 0.66 -1.06 8.30
CA GLU A 57 -0.69 -1.41 7.88
C GLU A 57 -0.71 -1.49 6.35
N GLY A 58 -0.64 -2.70 5.83
CA GLY A 58 -0.59 -2.92 4.39
C GLY A 58 -1.96 -2.87 3.76
N ARG A 59 -2.08 -2.10 2.70
CA ARG A 59 -3.31 -1.93 1.94
C ARG A 59 -3.05 -2.17 0.47
N SER A 60 -4.07 -2.57 -0.24
CA SER A 60 -4.01 -2.65 -1.69
C SER A 60 -5.43 -2.66 -2.24
N SER A 61 -5.57 -2.89 -3.54
CA SER A 61 -6.88 -2.99 -4.18
C SER A 61 -6.94 -4.26 -5.01
N GLU A 62 -8.17 -4.67 -5.34
CA GLU A 62 -8.37 -5.80 -6.22
C GLU A 62 -7.69 -5.61 -7.57
N LEU A 63 -7.58 -4.34 -8.01
CA LEU A 63 -6.90 -4.06 -9.26
C LEU A 63 -5.42 -4.46 -9.20
N ALA A 64 -4.72 -4.05 -8.14
CA ALA A 64 -3.31 -4.37 -7.97
C ALA A 64 -3.09 -5.87 -7.78
N VAL A 65 -3.94 -6.48 -6.96
CA VAL A 65 -3.82 -7.92 -6.68
C VAL A 65 -4.08 -8.75 -7.93
N THR A 66 -5.10 -8.37 -8.71
CA THR A 66 -5.43 -9.08 -9.96
C THR A 66 -4.31 -8.93 -10.98
N GLU A 67 -3.74 -7.72 -11.09
CA GLU A 67 -2.62 -7.48 -11.99
C GLU A 67 -1.42 -8.34 -11.60
N CYS A 68 -1.13 -8.43 -10.32
CA CYS A 68 -0.04 -9.27 -9.82
C CYS A 68 -0.31 -10.75 -10.09
N ARG A 69 -1.53 -11.21 -9.85
CA ARG A 69 -1.90 -12.60 -10.15
C ARG A 69 -1.65 -12.93 -11.62
N ARG A 70 -2.05 -12.03 -12.50
CA ARG A 70 -1.89 -12.22 -13.92
C ARG A 70 -0.43 -12.33 -14.30
N ASN A 71 0.40 -11.46 -13.73
CA ASN A 71 1.83 -11.48 -14.01
C ASN A 71 2.50 -12.73 -13.45
N LEU A 72 2.08 -13.20 -12.29
CA LEU A 72 2.62 -14.44 -11.72
C LEU A 72 2.25 -15.65 -12.57
N ALA A 73 0.99 -15.72 -13.03
CA ALA A 73 0.55 -16.82 -13.87
C ALA A 73 1.36 -16.90 -15.16
N ALA A 74 1.77 -15.74 -15.68
CA ALA A 74 2.54 -15.69 -16.93
C ALA A 74 4.02 -15.97 -16.71
N LYS A 75 4.59 -15.54 -15.59
CA LYS A 75 6.05 -15.52 -15.42
C LYS A 75 6.56 -16.50 -14.37
N LEU A 76 5.80 -16.77 -13.33
CA LEU A 76 6.23 -17.67 -12.26
C LEU A 76 5.01 -18.30 -11.58
N PRO A 77 4.33 -19.23 -12.31
CA PRO A 77 3.08 -19.81 -11.75
C PRO A 77 3.26 -20.51 -10.42
N SER A 78 4.46 -21.02 -10.15
CA SER A 78 4.72 -21.73 -8.90
C SER A 78 4.63 -20.82 -7.67
N ALA A 79 4.69 -19.50 -7.85
CA ALA A 79 4.59 -18.55 -6.74
C ALA A 79 3.15 -18.18 -6.39
N THR A 80 2.17 -18.62 -7.16
CA THR A 80 0.78 -18.17 -6.99
C THR A 80 0.21 -18.54 -5.64
N GLY A 81 0.45 -19.77 -5.19
CA GLY A 81 -0.09 -20.22 -3.89
C GLY A 81 0.47 -19.43 -2.72
N ASP A 82 1.77 -19.19 -2.72
CA ASP A 82 2.41 -18.40 -1.67
C ASP A 82 1.92 -16.97 -1.70
N PHE A 83 1.72 -16.41 -2.92
CA PHE A 83 1.19 -15.07 -3.07
C PHE A 83 -0.19 -14.93 -2.43
N GLU A 84 -1.09 -15.89 -2.69
CA GLU A 84 -2.44 -15.80 -2.13
C GLU A 84 -2.41 -15.84 -0.61
N ARG A 85 -1.54 -16.66 -0.03
CA ARG A 85 -1.39 -16.70 1.42
C ARG A 85 -0.84 -15.39 1.97
N LEU A 86 0.12 -14.81 1.27
CA LEU A 86 0.73 -13.53 1.66
C LEU A 86 -0.31 -12.42 1.66
N VAL A 87 -1.12 -12.34 0.60
CA VAL A 87 -2.18 -11.33 0.51
C VAL A 87 -3.13 -11.46 1.71
N GLY A 88 -3.53 -12.68 2.03
CA GLY A 88 -4.46 -12.91 3.13
C GLY A 88 -3.90 -12.53 4.50
N ARG A 89 -2.58 -12.58 4.67
CA ARG A 89 -1.94 -12.28 5.95
C ARG A 89 -1.48 -10.84 6.07
N ALA A 90 -1.02 -10.25 4.98
CA ALA A 90 -0.31 -8.99 5.04
C ALA A 90 -1.13 -7.78 4.62
N LEU A 91 -2.22 -7.98 3.88
CA LEU A 91 -2.90 -6.87 3.23
C LEU A 91 -4.39 -6.83 3.53
N SER A 92 -4.91 -5.62 3.67
CA SER A 92 -6.33 -5.35 3.53
C SER A 92 -6.57 -4.92 2.10
N VAL A 93 -7.41 -5.64 1.38
CA VAL A 93 -7.64 -5.40 -0.04
C VAL A 93 -9.08 -4.93 -0.24
N VAL A 94 -9.24 -3.81 -0.96
CA VAL A 94 -10.55 -3.23 -1.23
C VAL A 94 -10.81 -3.22 -2.73
N ASP A 95 -12.06 -2.98 -3.12
CA ASP A 95 -12.42 -2.83 -4.52
C ASP A 95 -11.71 -1.63 -5.12
N ALA A 96 -11.45 -1.68 -6.42
CA ALA A 96 -10.87 -0.55 -7.13
C ALA A 96 -11.83 0.64 -7.09
N PRO A 97 -11.30 1.88 -7.09
CA PRO A 97 -12.17 3.06 -7.13
C PRO A 97 -12.99 3.07 -8.41
N ASN A 98 -14.21 3.57 -8.32
CA ASN A 98 -15.05 3.71 -9.49
C ASN A 98 -14.65 4.97 -10.27
N ARG A 99 -15.24 5.12 -11.45
CA ARG A 99 -14.92 6.25 -12.33
C ARG A 99 -15.14 7.60 -11.65
N GLU A 100 -16.21 7.72 -10.89
CA GLU A 100 -16.55 8.99 -10.24
C GLU A 100 -15.48 9.39 -9.21
N ALA A 101 -14.92 8.42 -8.53
CA ALA A 101 -13.86 8.70 -7.58
C ALA A 101 -12.57 9.17 -8.25
N LEU A 102 -12.34 8.76 -9.50
CA LEU A 102 -11.14 9.16 -10.24
C LEU A 102 -11.21 10.57 -10.77
N LEU A 103 -12.41 11.03 -11.12
CA LEU A 103 -12.56 12.30 -11.86
C LEU A 103 -11.90 13.50 -11.19
N PRO A 104 -12.00 13.69 -9.85
CA PRO A 104 -11.36 14.85 -9.24
C PRO A 104 -9.83 14.83 -9.29
N HIS A 105 -9.24 13.70 -9.67
CA HIS A 105 -7.79 13.49 -9.55
C HIS A 105 -7.11 13.17 -10.88
N VAL A 106 -7.79 13.43 -12.02
CA VAL A 106 -7.32 12.93 -13.32
C VAL A 106 -5.92 13.37 -13.72
N ASP A 107 -5.46 14.52 -13.21
CA ASP A 107 -4.15 15.05 -13.58
C ASP A 107 -3.06 14.70 -12.59
N ARG A 108 -3.35 13.84 -11.60
CA ARG A 108 -2.43 13.58 -10.50
C ARG A 108 -1.44 12.46 -10.76
N ALA A 109 -1.73 11.60 -11.72
CA ALA A 109 -0.88 10.46 -12.03
C ALA A 109 -1.13 10.02 -13.45
N ASP A 110 -0.26 9.15 -13.96
CA ASP A 110 -0.47 8.50 -15.24
C ASP A 110 -1.83 7.81 -15.22
N TRP A 111 -2.51 7.78 -16.36
CA TRP A 111 -3.88 7.28 -16.43
C TRP A 111 -4.03 5.86 -15.89
N THR A 112 -3.08 4.98 -16.23
CA THR A 112 -3.13 3.59 -15.78
C THR A 112 -2.84 3.43 -14.30
N ASP A 113 -2.17 4.40 -13.69
CA ASP A 113 -1.78 4.33 -12.28
C ASP A 113 -2.66 5.15 -11.37
N LEU A 114 -3.50 6.01 -11.96
CA LEU A 114 -4.39 6.86 -11.19
C LEU A 114 -5.29 6.09 -10.23
N PRO A 115 -5.87 4.93 -10.61
CA PRO A 115 -6.70 4.18 -9.66
C PRO A 115 -5.97 3.77 -8.41
N HIS A 116 -4.68 3.49 -8.51
CA HIS A 116 -3.88 3.12 -7.32
C HIS A 116 -3.71 4.31 -6.38
N LEU A 117 -3.42 5.49 -6.94
CA LEU A 117 -3.29 6.70 -6.13
C LEU A 117 -4.60 7.03 -5.42
N VAL A 118 -5.71 6.96 -6.15
CA VAL A 118 -7.02 7.25 -5.56
C VAL A 118 -7.39 6.23 -4.51
N SER A 119 -7.07 4.94 -4.74
CA SER A 119 -7.31 3.92 -3.74
C SER A 119 -6.52 4.19 -2.45
N ALA A 120 -5.27 4.61 -2.60
CA ALA A 120 -4.46 4.98 -1.43
C ALA A 120 -5.08 6.12 -0.66
N LEU A 121 -5.59 7.14 -1.38
CA LEU A 121 -6.28 8.26 -0.75
C LEU A 121 -7.53 7.80 -0.01
N GLU A 122 -8.35 6.98 -0.65
CA GLU A 122 -9.60 6.52 -0.04
C GLU A 122 -9.37 5.68 1.21
N GLN A 123 -8.24 5.00 1.26
CA GLN A 123 -7.89 4.16 2.40
C GLN A 123 -7.05 4.89 3.43
N ASP A 124 -6.88 6.20 3.29
CA ASP A 124 -6.11 7.03 4.21
C ASP A 124 -4.66 6.56 4.36
N CYS A 125 -4.08 6.09 3.27
CA CYS A 125 -2.68 5.70 3.27
C CYS A 125 -1.79 6.92 3.19
N SER A 126 -0.78 7.00 4.06
CA SER A 126 0.21 8.08 4.00
C SER A 126 1.27 7.81 2.93
N TYR A 127 1.40 6.55 2.52
CA TYR A 127 2.43 6.13 1.58
C TYR A 127 1.86 5.21 0.52
N LEU A 128 2.44 5.29 -0.68
CA LEU A 128 2.19 4.35 -1.75
C LEU A 128 3.54 3.79 -2.19
N ALA A 129 3.71 2.48 -2.09
CA ALA A 129 4.95 1.80 -2.46
C ALA A 129 4.90 1.38 -3.91
N THR A 130 5.86 1.83 -4.71
CA THR A 130 5.95 1.48 -6.13
C THR A 130 7.39 1.63 -6.61
N TYR A 131 7.75 0.89 -7.66
CA TYR A 131 9.02 1.11 -8.33
C TYR A 131 8.93 2.17 -9.41
N ASN A 132 7.71 2.56 -9.81
CA ASN A 132 7.47 3.51 -10.90
C ASN A 132 7.01 4.86 -10.34
N VAL A 133 7.84 5.45 -9.48
CA VAL A 133 7.51 6.69 -8.79
C VAL A 133 7.12 7.80 -9.75
N GLY A 134 7.84 7.91 -10.89
CA GLY A 134 7.57 8.95 -11.87
C GLY A 134 6.20 8.91 -12.49
N ASP A 135 5.56 7.73 -12.53
CA ASP A 135 4.21 7.60 -13.11
C ASP A 135 3.14 8.20 -12.21
N TYR A 136 3.51 8.57 -11.00
CA TYR A 136 2.59 9.15 -10.01
C TYR A 136 2.79 10.65 -9.81
N GLU A 137 3.35 11.33 -10.80
CA GLU A 137 3.55 12.77 -10.69
C GLU A 137 2.44 13.52 -11.40
N PRO A 138 2.00 14.67 -10.87
CA PRO A 138 2.54 15.35 -9.69
C PRO A 138 2.12 14.75 -8.36
N GLY A 139 1.23 13.77 -8.36
CA GLY A 139 0.82 13.10 -7.14
C GLY A 139 -0.18 13.90 -6.32
N HIS A 140 -0.30 13.54 -5.07
CA HIS A 140 -1.22 14.18 -4.14
C HIS A 140 -0.49 14.48 -2.84
N PRO A 141 -0.72 15.67 -2.25
CA PRO A 141 0.05 16.05 -1.06
C PRO A 141 -0.16 15.14 0.15
N GLU A 142 -1.24 14.38 0.19
CA GLU A 142 -1.52 13.50 1.32
C GLU A 142 -0.91 12.11 1.18
N VAL A 143 -0.34 11.77 0.01
CA VAL A 143 0.23 10.45 -0.21
C VAL A 143 1.66 10.60 -0.71
N ASN A 144 2.61 10.10 0.08
CA ASN A 144 4.00 10.06 -0.35
C ASN A 144 4.24 8.81 -1.17
N VAL A 145 4.64 8.98 -2.42
CA VAL A 145 4.93 7.88 -3.32
C VAL A 145 6.42 7.57 -3.23
N LEU A 146 6.77 6.40 -2.75
CA LEU A 146 8.15 6.04 -2.49
C LEU A 146 8.46 4.63 -2.98
N ARG A 147 9.73 4.41 -3.32
CA ARG A 147 10.22 3.06 -3.61
C ARG A 147 10.28 2.24 -2.32
N PRO A 148 10.17 0.92 -2.43
CA PRO A 148 10.19 0.06 -1.23
C PRO A 148 11.40 0.29 -0.33
N GLY A 149 12.60 0.51 -0.90
CA GLY A 149 13.79 0.75 -0.09
C GLY A 149 13.69 1.99 0.77
N ALA A 150 13.11 3.06 0.21
CA ALA A 150 12.91 4.30 0.95
C ALA A 150 11.91 4.11 2.08
N LEU A 151 10.86 3.31 1.82
CA LEU A 151 9.86 3.02 2.86
C LEU A 151 10.42 2.15 3.98
N VAL A 152 11.28 1.19 3.64
CA VAL A 152 11.94 0.40 4.68
C VAL A 152 12.76 1.29 5.59
N ARG A 153 13.50 2.24 5.00
CA ARG A 153 14.28 3.19 5.80
C ARG A 153 13.37 4.05 6.68
N ARG A 154 12.24 4.51 6.13
CA ARG A 154 11.29 5.33 6.88
C ARG A 154 10.70 4.54 8.05
N ALA A 155 10.34 3.28 7.82
CA ALA A 155 9.82 2.41 8.88
C ALA A 155 10.87 2.20 9.96
N ARG A 156 12.11 1.97 9.56
CA ARG A 156 13.20 1.78 10.51
C ARG A 156 13.40 3.01 11.39
N GLU A 157 13.34 4.19 10.78
CA GLU A 157 13.49 5.44 11.52
C GLU A 157 12.37 5.60 12.55
N GLN A 158 11.16 5.30 12.17
CA GLN A 158 10.03 5.41 13.09
C GLN A 158 10.11 4.40 14.23
N LEU A 159 10.51 3.18 13.93
CA LEU A 159 10.65 2.17 14.97
C LEU A 159 11.78 2.51 15.93
N SER A 160 12.83 3.12 15.42
CA SER A 160 13.97 3.50 16.26
C SER A 160 13.65 4.66 17.19
N SER A 161 12.61 5.43 16.91
CA SER A 161 12.23 6.56 17.75
C SER A 161 11.32 6.17 18.90
N LEU A 162 10.94 4.90 18.97
CA LEU A 162 10.13 4.42 20.09
C LEU A 162 10.98 4.24 21.39
#